data_0143a91716441daf7972a819a3811c75
#
_entry.id   0143a91716441daf7972a819a3811c75
#
_cell.length_a   1.000
_cell.length_b   1.000
_cell.length_c   1.000
_cell.angle_alpha   90.00
_cell.angle_beta   90.00
_cell.angle_gamma   90.00
#
_symmetry.space_group_name_H-M   'P 1'
#
loop_
_entity.id
_entity.type
_entity.pdbx_description
1 polymer ?
#
loop_
_entity_poly.entity_id
_entity_poly.type
_entity_poly.pdbx_seq_one_letter_code
_entity_poly.pdbx_strand_id
1 'polypeptide(L)'
;MSKAQQEILSKVPEVTLIFWIIKILATTLGETGGDALSMSMNLGYLVSTGIFAAAFVVAVMVQILAKKFHPVIYWVTIIATTTVGTTLADFADRSLGIGYAGGASLLFMLLMASLFVWYRTLGSVSADSVRSPKSEIFYWITIMFSQTLGTALGDWTADSAGLGYDGGAVLFGVMLAVLAVTYYRTKVSHTVLFWAAFILTRPLGAVVGDFLDKPISNGGLALSRYTASVSLLSLIFLFIFVFSHKAATESH
;
A
#
# COMPACT_ATOMS: atom_id res chain seq x y z
N MET A 1 8.86 19.12 -24.65
CA MET A 1 9.11 19.58 -23.27
C MET A 1 10.61 19.89 -23.14
N SER A 2 10.98 21.07 -22.59
CA SER A 2 12.37 21.44 -22.36
C SER A 2 12.98 20.59 -21.23
N LYS A 3 14.33 20.44 -21.19
CA LYS A 3 15.01 19.75 -20.07
C LYS A 3 14.65 20.33 -18.70
N ALA A 4 14.41 21.63 -18.60
CA ALA A 4 13.96 22.31 -17.38
C ALA A 4 12.53 21.92 -16.94
N GLN A 5 11.64 21.54 -17.86
CA GLN A 5 10.32 21.03 -17.54
C GLN A 5 10.33 19.58 -17.04
N GLN A 6 11.34 18.79 -17.41
CA GLN A 6 11.48 17.41 -16.91
C GLN A 6 11.99 17.35 -15.45
N GLU A 7 12.69 18.39 -14.97
CA GLU A 7 13.16 18.47 -13.58
C GLU A 7 12.05 18.83 -12.57
N ILE A 8 10.87 19.24 -13.06
CA ILE A 8 9.75 19.72 -12.23
C ILE A 8 8.69 18.64 -11.99
N LEU A 9 8.75 17.50 -12.66
CA LEU A 9 7.72 16.47 -12.54
C LEU A 9 7.87 15.65 -11.26
N SER A 10 6.72 15.29 -10.67
CA SER A 10 6.65 14.35 -9.55
C SER A 10 7.25 12.99 -9.93
N LYS A 11 7.80 12.28 -8.95
CA LYS A 11 8.23 10.88 -9.12
C LYS A 11 7.13 9.87 -8.75
N VAL A 12 5.91 10.36 -8.55
CA VAL A 12 4.70 9.56 -8.32
C VAL A 12 3.92 9.52 -9.64
N PRO A 13 3.30 8.38 -10.02
CA PRO A 13 2.48 8.30 -11.21
C PRO A 13 1.21 9.14 -11.09
N GLU A 14 0.68 9.55 -12.23
CA GLU A 14 -0.65 10.15 -12.33
C GLU A 14 -1.71 9.19 -11.77
N VAL A 15 -2.63 9.75 -10.97
CA VAL A 15 -3.67 8.98 -10.28
C VAL A 15 -4.83 8.74 -11.24
N THR A 16 -4.83 7.57 -11.85
CA THR A 16 -5.84 7.11 -12.83
C THR A 16 -6.55 5.87 -12.30
N LEU A 17 -7.59 5.39 -13.01
CA LEU A 17 -8.22 4.10 -12.68
C LEU A 17 -7.20 2.95 -12.68
N ILE A 18 -6.27 2.95 -13.65
CA ILE A 18 -5.20 1.93 -13.73
C ILE A 18 -4.27 2.00 -12.51
N PHE A 19 -3.95 3.20 -12.02
CA PHE A 19 -3.21 3.36 -10.77
C PHE A 19 -3.89 2.61 -9.62
N TRP A 20 -5.21 2.79 -9.44
CA TRP A 20 -5.95 2.13 -8.37
C TRP A 20 -6.04 0.61 -8.54
N ILE A 21 -6.22 0.12 -9.77
CA ILE A 21 -6.21 -1.31 -10.07
C ILE A 21 -4.86 -1.93 -9.70
N ILE A 22 -3.75 -1.35 -10.18
CA ILE A 22 -2.40 -1.84 -9.83
C ILE A 22 -2.15 -1.72 -8.32
N LYS A 23 -2.63 -0.65 -7.68
CA LYS A 23 -2.49 -0.46 -6.24
C LYS A 23 -3.19 -1.57 -5.43
N ILE A 24 -4.42 -1.94 -5.80
CA ILE A 24 -5.14 -3.05 -5.15
C ILE A 24 -4.41 -4.37 -5.40
N LEU A 25 -4.01 -4.67 -6.63
CA LEU A 25 -3.22 -5.87 -6.94
C LEU A 25 -1.92 -5.92 -6.14
N ALA A 26 -1.21 -4.79 -6.01
CA ALA A 26 0.03 -4.71 -5.25
C ALA A 26 -0.18 -4.91 -3.74
N THR A 27 -1.28 -4.41 -3.18
CA THR A 27 -1.60 -4.62 -1.76
C THR A 27 -2.04 -6.06 -1.48
N THR A 28 -2.77 -6.69 -2.40
CA THR A 28 -3.10 -8.12 -2.34
C THR A 28 -1.85 -9.00 -2.47
N LEU A 29 -0.93 -8.64 -3.39
CA LEU A 29 0.37 -9.32 -3.52
C LEU A 29 1.21 -9.17 -2.25
N GLY A 30 1.17 -8.01 -1.60
CA GLY A 30 1.86 -7.77 -0.34
C GLY A 30 1.42 -8.73 0.76
N GLU A 31 0.12 -9.03 0.81
CA GLU A 31 -0.44 -10.01 1.74
C GLU A 31 0.03 -11.42 1.41
N THR A 32 -0.33 -11.93 0.23
CA THR A 32 0.02 -13.30 -0.18
C THR A 32 1.54 -13.54 -0.20
N GLY A 33 2.34 -12.55 -0.61
CA GLY A 33 3.81 -12.61 -0.65
C GLY A 33 4.45 -12.53 0.73
N GLY A 34 3.91 -11.72 1.63
CA GLY A 34 4.31 -11.65 3.04
C GLY A 34 4.11 -12.99 3.73
N ASP A 35 2.93 -13.57 3.57
CA ASP A 35 2.55 -14.87 4.11
C ASP A 35 3.33 -16.03 3.46
N ALA A 36 3.66 -15.93 2.17
CA ALA A 36 4.50 -16.92 1.53
C ALA A 36 5.87 -17.05 2.21
N LEU A 37 6.50 -15.94 2.56
CA LEU A 37 7.81 -15.95 3.21
C LEU A 37 7.70 -16.31 4.70
N SER A 38 6.77 -15.68 5.41
CA SER A 38 6.64 -15.84 6.87
C SER A 38 6.07 -17.20 7.27
N MET A 39 5.03 -17.65 6.56
CA MET A 39 4.30 -18.86 6.90
C MET A 39 4.68 -20.07 6.02
N SER A 40 4.64 -19.94 4.68
CA SER A 40 4.87 -21.09 3.80
C SER A 40 6.33 -21.53 3.75
N MET A 41 7.28 -20.56 3.77
CA MET A 41 8.71 -20.84 3.90
C MET A 41 9.16 -21.00 5.37
N ASN A 42 8.24 -20.81 6.31
CA ASN A 42 8.44 -20.98 7.75
C ASN A 42 9.60 -20.14 8.34
N LEU A 43 9.85 -18.93 7.75
CA LEU A 43 10.88 -18.02 8.29
C LEU A 43 10.41 -17.22 9.50
N GLY A 44 9.09 -17.19 9.75
CA GLY A 44 8.46 -16.39 10.79
C GLY A 44 8.40 -14.91 10.46
N TYR A 45 7.60 -14.17 11.23
CA TYR A 45 7.29 -12.76 10.91
C TYR A 45 8.51 -11.84 11.06
N LEU A 46 9.32 -12.00 12.11
CA LEU A 46 10.46 -11.11 12.36
C LEU A 46 11.53 -11.20 11.26
N VAL A 47 11.91 -12.42 10.86
CA VAL A 47 12.92 -12.62 9.82
C VAL A 47 12.39 -12.12 8.46
N SER A 48 11.15 -12.43 8.13
CA SER A 48 10.50 -11.96 6.91
C SER A 48 10.42 -10.44 6.88
N THR A 49 10.06 -9.80 8.01
CA THR A 49 10.08 -8.33 8.13
C THR A 49 11.48 -7.77 7.87
N GLY A 50 12.53 -8.38 8.42
CA GLY A 50 13.90 -7.95 8.18
C GLY A 50 14.31 -8.02 6.70
N ILE A 51 13.95 -9.11 6.01
CA ILE A 51 14.22 -9.29 4.58
C ILE A 51 13.48 -8.24 3.74
N PHE A 52 12.17 -8.08 3.98
CA PHE A 52 11.38 -7.12 3.21
C PHE A 52 11.72 -5.66 3.55
N ALA A 53 12.10 -5.36 4.81
CA ALA A 53 12.59 -4.04 5.19
C ALA A 53 13.89 -3.68 4.47
N ALA A 54 14.82 -4.63 4.34
CA ALA A 54 16.04 -4.42 3.57
C ALA A 54 15.73 -4.18 2.08
N ALA A 55 14.83 -4.99 1.49
CA ALA A 55 14.38 -4.79 0.11
C ALA A 55 13.69 -3.43 -0.09
N PHE A 56 12.85 -3.02 0.87
CA PHE A 56 12.19 -1.71 0.86
C PHE A 56 13.20 -0.56 0.92
N VAL A 57 14.16 -0.59 1.83
CA VAL A 57 15.19 0.45 1.94
C VAL A 57 15.98 0.57 0.64
N VAL A 58 16.37 -0.56 0.03
CA VAL A 58 17.05 -0.56 -1.28
C VAL A 58 16.15 0.04 -2.37
N ALA A 59 14.87 -0.36 -2.44
CA ALA A 59 13.94 0.16 -3.44
C ALA A 59 13.72 1.67 -3.27
N VAL A 60 13.56 2.17 -2.04
CA VAL A 60 13.44 3.62 -1.75
C VAL A 60 14.72 4.36 -2.14
N MET A 61 15.90 3.82 -1.84
CA MET A 61 17.15 4.43 -2.27
C MET A 61 17.25 4.53 -3.79
N VAL A 62 16.90 3.48 -4.52
CA VAL A 62 16.85 3.49 -5.99
C VAL A 62 15.85 4.53 -6.50
N GLN A 63 14.66 4.62 -5.87
CA GLN A 63 13.64 5.61 -6.20
C GLN A 63 14.14 7.05 -5.98
N ILE A 64 14.80 7.33 -4.86
CA ILE A 64 15.35 8.66 -4.54
C ILE A 64 16.49 9.03 -5.50
N LEU A 65 17.36 8.08 -5.84
CA LEU A 65 18.48 8.30 -6.75
C LEU A 65 18.05 8.42 -8.23
N ALA A 66 16.88 7.90 -8.59
CA ALA A 66 16.34 8.05 -9.93
C ALA A 66 16.06 9.54 -10.21
N LYS A 67 16.59 10.05 -11.34
CA LYS A 67 16.45 11.48 -11.71
C LYS A 67 15.06 11.84 -12.27
N LYS A 68 14.24 10.84 -12.60
CA LYS A 68 12.91 11.01 -13.19
C LYS A 68 11.99 9.87 -12.76
N PHE A 69 10.70 10.07 -12.91
CA PHE A 69 9.70 9.03 -12.71
C PHE A 69 10.00 7.80 -13.59
N HIS A 70 9.93 6.63 -12.96
CA HIS A 70 10.03 5.34 -13.64
C HIS A 70 8.97 4.39 -13.08
N PRO A 71 7.98 3.95 -13.89
CA PRO A 71 6.84 3.20 -13.37
C PRO A 71 7.24 1.89 -12.66
N VAL A 72 8.18 1.15 -13.22
CA VAL A 72 8.62 -0.12 -12.60
C VAL A 72 9.26 0.13 -11.23
N ILE A 73 10.14 1.13 -11.10
CA ILE A 73 10.80 1.44 -9.82
C ILE A 73 9.74 1.84 -8.78
N TYR A 74 8.79 2.69 -9.16
CA TYR A 74 7.71 3.10 -8.27
C TYR A 74 6.88 1.91 -7.77
N TRP A 75 6.41 1.06 -8.69
CA TRP A 75 5.56 -0.07 -8.32
C TRP A 75 6.30 -1.16 -7.55
N VAL A 76 7.57 -1.42 -7.86
CA VAL A 76 8.44 -2.30 -7.06
C VAL A 76 8.59 -1.74 -5.64
N THR A 77 8.75 -0.43 -5.48
CA THR A 77 8.82 0.19 -4.17
C THR A 77 7.49 0.08 -3.42
N ILE A 78 6.35 0.25 -4.10
CA ILE A 78 5.01 0.00 -3.51
C ILE A 78 4.88 -1.45 -3.05
N ILE A 79 5.26 -2.43 -3.88
CA ILE A 79 5.22 -3.86 -3.51
C ILE A 79 6.10 -4.11 -2.27
N ALA A 80 7.30 -3.59 -2.24
CA ALA A 80 8.19 -3.72 -1.09
C ALA A 80 7.59 -3.12 0.19
N THR A 81 6.97 -1.91 0.10
CA THR A 81 6.32 -1.29 1.27
C THR A 81 5.14 -2.10 1.78
N THR A 82 4.32 -2.65 0.88
CA THR A 82 3.14 -3.40 1.31
C THR A 82 3.52 -4.75 1.91
N THR A 83 4.55 -5.42 1.38
CA THR A 83 5.03 -6.70 1.89
C THR A 83 5.69 -6.56 3.28
N VAL A 84 6.53 -5.52 3.48
CA VAL A 84 7.07 -5.25 4.82
C VAL A 84 5.97 -4.83 5.78
N GLY A 85 4.95 -4.09 5.29
CA GLY A 85 3.80 -3.69 6.09
C GLY A 85 3.01 -4.89 6.64
N THR A 86 2.77 -5.92 5.82
CA THR A 86 2.14 -7.18 6.23
C THR A 86 2.93 -7.84 7.36
N THR A 87 4.17 -8.20 7.09
CA THR A 87 4.97 -8.97 8.04
C THR A 87 5.27 -8.20 9.33
N LEU A 88 5.37 -6.86 9.28
CA LEU A 88 5.54 -6.01 10.45
C LEU A 88 4.27 -5.93 11.30
N ALA A 89 3.10 -5.81 10.67
CA ALA A 89 1.81 -5.82 11.38
C ALA A 89 1.61 -7.17 12.09
N ASP A 90 1.79 -8.27 11.37
CA ASP A 90 1.70 -9.62 11.94
C ASP A 90 2.69 -9.84 13.09
N PHE A 91 3.92 -9.35 12.96
CA PHE A 91 4.90 -9.44 14.03
C PHE A 91 4.45 -8.67 15.27
N ALA A 92 3.93 -7.45 15.10
CA ALA A 92 3.46 -6.62 16.20
C ALA A 92 2.20 -7.23 16.86
N ASP A 93 1.24 -7.63 16.07
CA ASP A 93 -0.07 -8.06 16.56
C ASP A 93 -0.04 -9.50 17.09
N ARG A 94 0.63 -10.41 16.39
CA ARG A 94 0.63 -11.85 16.70
C ARG A 94 1.84 -12.29 17.52
N SER A 95 3.04 -11.74 17.28
CA SER A 95 4.25 -12.16 18.01
C SER A 95 4.50 -11.34 19.28
N LEU A 96 4.31 -10.01 19.24
CA LEU A 96 4.45 -9.16 20.44
C LEU A 96 3.14 -9.05 21.25
N GLY A 97 2.03 -9.52 20.70
CA GLY A 97 0.75 -9.56 21.42
C GLY A 97 0.12 -8.19 21.70
N ILE A 98 0.45 -7.15 20.90
CA ILE A 98 -0.15 -5.82 21.03
C ILE A 98 -1.64 -5.88 20.69
N GLY A 99 -2.03 -6.82 19.83
CA GLY A 99 -3.38 -7.03 19.35
C GLY A 99 -3.82 -5.99 18.32
N TYR A 100 -4.73 -6.39 17.45
CA TYR A 100 -5.13 -5.60 16.28
C TYR A 100 -5.63 -4.19 16.63
N ALA A 101 -6.44 -4.04 17.67
CA ALA A 101 -6.99 -2.72 18.05
C ALA A 101 -5.90 -1.77 18.58
N GLY A 102 -4.96 -2.28 19.38
CA GLY A 102 -3.84 -1.50 19.91
C GLY A 102 -2.86 -1.12 18.81
N GLY A 103 -2.47 -2.10 17.99
CA GLY A 103 -1.58 -1.92 16.85
C GLY A 103 -2.16 -0.93 15.83
N ALA A 104 -3.42 -1.10 15.43
CA ALA A 104 -4.10 -0.19 14.51
C ALA A 104 -4.18 1.25 15.05
N SER A 105 -4.51 1.42 16.36
CA SER A 105 -4.57 2.75 16.97
C SER A 105 -3.21 3.45 16.98
N LEU A 106 -2.14 2.74 17.35
CA LEU A 106 -0.78 3.27 17.34
C LEU A 106 -0.34 3.65 15.92
N LEU A 107 -0.56 2.76 14.94
CA LEU A 107 -0.20 3.00 13.54
C LEU A 107 -0.98 4.15 12.93
N PHE A 108 -2.27 4.30 13.28
CA PHE A 108 -3.07 5.45 12.87
C PHE A 108 -2.48 6.76 13.42
N MET A 109 -2.09 6.80 14.69
CA MET A 109 -1.45 7.98 15.26
C MET A 109 -0.12 8.30 14.58
N LEU A 110 0.72 7.29 14.28
CA LEU A 110 1.99 7.47 13.58
C LEU A 110 1.77 7.96 12.14
N LEU A 111 0.76 7.44 11.45
CA LEU A 111 0.38 7.90 10.11
C LEU A 111 -0.07 9.36 10.15
N MET A 112 -0.95 9.73 11.06
CA MET A 112 -1.40 11.13 11.20
C MET A 112 -0.25 12.06 11.59
N ALA A 113 0.64 11.62 12.49
CA ALA A 113 1.84 12.37 12.85
C ALA A 113 2.78 12.56 11.66
N SER A 114 3.00 11.52 10.84
CA SER A 114 3.85 11.63 9.64
C SER A 114 3.29 12.62 8.62
N LEU A 115 1.97 12.57 8.35
CA LEU A 115 1.29 13.52 7.47
C LEU A 115 1.36 14.95 8.03
N PHE A 116 1.14 15.12 9.34
CA PHE A 116 1.22 16.43 9.98
C PHE A 116 2.62 17.02 9.92
N VAL A 117 3.66 16.25 10.27
CA VAL A 117 5.05 16.69 10.21
C VAL A 117 5.45 17.00 8.77
N TRP A 118 5.04 16.17 7.80
CA TRP A 118 5.27 16.44 6.40
C TRP A 118 4.64 17.76 5.96
N TYR A 119 3.35 17.94 6.24
CA TYR A 119 2.64 19.19 5.93
C TYR A 119 3.30 20.42 6.57
N ARG A 120 3.65 20.35 7.87
CA ARG A 120 4.32 21.45 8.58
C ARG A 120 5.71 21.76 8.03
N THR A 121 6.39 20.77 7.46
CA THR A 121 7.76 20.92 6.97
C THR A 121 7.82 21.43 5.52
N LEU A 122 6.90 20.99 4.67
CA LEU A 122 6.93 21.25 3.22
C LEU A 122 5.71 22.00 2.69
N GLY A 123 4.69 22.24 3.51
CA GLY A 123 3.48 22.98 3.15
C GLY A 123 2.46 22.22 2.33
N SER A 124 2.79 21.01 1.85
CA SER A 124 1.90 20.17 1.05
C SER A 124 2.20 18.69 1.30
N VAL A 125 1.15 17.87 1.27
CA VAL A 125 1.21 16.41 1.29
C VAL A 125 0.63 15.80 0.01
N SER A 126 0.51 16.58 -1.04
CA SER A 126 -0.02 16.13 -2.33
C SER A 126 1.02 15.27 -3.07
N ALA A 127 0.54 14.21 -3.77
CA ALA A 127 1.39 13.30 -4.52
C ALA A 127 2.19 14.00 -5.65
N ASP A 128 1.63 15.05 -6.24
CA ASP A 128 2.31 15.87 -7.27
C ASP A 128 3.44 16.74 -6.67
N SER A 129 3.45 16.97 -5.35
CA SER A 129 4.49 17.72 -4.65
C SER A 129 5.75 16.89 -4.34
N VAL A 130 5.73 15.58 -4.61
CA VAL A 130 6.85 14.66 -4.35
C VAL A 130 7.91 14.79 -5.44
N ARG A 131 8.78 15.81 -5.32
CA ARG A 131 9.75 16.22 -6.35
C ARG A 131 11.19 16.32 -5.82
N SER A 132 11.38 16.23 -4.52
CA SER A 132 12.68 16.35 -3.87
C SER A 132 12.97 15.12 -3.02
N PRO A 133 14.25 14.79 -2.75
CA PRO A 133 14.59 13.69 -1.85
C PRO A 133 13.91 13.80 -0.48
N LYS A 134 13.76 15.02 0.04
CA LYS A 134 13.10 15.25 1.32
C LYS A 134 11.61 14.93 1.27
N SER A 135 10.89 15.35 0.21
CA SER A 135 9.47 15.00 0.05
C SER A 135 9.28 13.51 -0.21
N GLU A 136 10.22 12.86 -0.92
CA GLU A 136 10.19 11.41 -1.14
C GLU A 136 10.35 10.63 0.18
N ILE A 137 11.24 11.05 1.06
CA ILE A 137 11.41 10.40 2.39
C ILE A 137 10.11 10.48 3.19
N PHE A 138 9.48 11.66 3.27
CA PHE A 138 8.19 11.79 3.95
C PHE A 138 7.11 10.93 3.31
N TYR A 139 7.03 10.92 1.97
CA TYR A 139 6.08 10.11 1.21
C TYR A 139 6.23 8.62 1.55
N TRP A 140 7.44 8.07 1.48
CA TRP A 140 7.68 6.65 1.72
C TRP A 140 7.49 6.24 3.19
N ILE A 141 7.85 7.10 4.15
CA ILE A 141 7.55 6.89 5.57
C ILE A 141 6.03 6.87 5.81
N THR A 142 5.30 7.81 5.23
CA THR A 142 3.83 7.88 5.35
C THR A 142 3.17 6.65 4.72
N ILE A 143 3.64 6.23 3.54
CA ILE A 143 3.16 4.99 2.90
C ILE A 143 3.47 3.78 3.78
N MET A 144 4.64 3.67 4.36
CA MET A 144 5.00 2.56 5.24
C MET A 144 4.00 2.43 6.40
N PHE A 145 3.72 3.51 7.12
CA PHE A 145 2.71 3.50 8.19
C PHE A 145 1.31 3.16 7.67
N SER A 146 0.92 3.69 6.51
CA SER A 146 -0.36 3.40 5.87
C SER A 146 -0.50 1.92 5.50
N GLN A 147 0.56 1.31 4.97
CA GLN A 147 0.54 -0.10 4.57
C GLN A 147 0.46 -1.03 5.79
N THR A 148 1.25 -0.76 6.83
CA THR A 148 1.21 -1.54 8.08
C THR A 148 -0.14 -1.39 8.78
N LEU A 149 -0.68 -0.17 8.87
CA LEU A 149 -2.02 0.09 9.42
C LEU A 149 -3.10 -0.69 8.65
N GLY A 150 -3.00 -0.73 7.32
CA GLY A 150 -3.99 -1.38 6.49
C GLY A 150 -4.07 -2.89 6.71
N THR A 151 -2.95 -3.58 6.98
CA THR A 151 -2.95 -5.00 7.39
C THR A 151 -3.67 -5.16 8.72
N ALA A 152 -3.26 -4.42 9.75
CA ALA A 152 -3.88 -4.49 11.07
C ALA A 152 -5.39 -4.20 11.04
N LEU A 153 -5.85 -3.28 10.17
CA LEU A 153 -7.29 -3.01 9.97
C LEU A 153 -8.00 -4.13 9.23
N GLY A 154 -7.36 -4.74 8.22
CA GLY A 154 -7.90 -5.89 7.49
C GLY A 154 -8.13 -7.07 8.43
N ASP A 155 -7.10 -7.45 9.17
CA ASP A 155 -7.15 -8.54 10.15
C ASP A 155 -8.16 -8.26 11.27
N TRP A 156 -8.14 -7.04 11.81
CA TRP A 156 -9.12 -6.65 12.81
C TRP A 156 -10.56 -6.77 12.30
N THR A 157 -10.81 -6.38 11.07
CA THR A 157 -12.13 -6.43 10.45
C THR A 157 -12.58 -7.87 10.20
N ALA A 158 -11.68 -8.69 9.67
CA ALA A 158 -11.98 -10.08 9.34
C ALA A 158 -12.14 -10.93 10.62
N ASP A 159 -11.16 -10.85 11.52
CA ASP A 159 -11.07 -11.72 12.69
C ASP A 159 -11.84 -11.15 13.90
N SER A 160 -11.48 -9.95 14.38
CA SER A 160 -12.02 -9.40 15.63
C SER A 160 -13.41 -8.82 15.49
N ALA A 161 -13.72 -8.14 14.38
CA ALA A 161 -15.06 -7.65 14.10
C ALA A 161 -15.99 -8.76 13.54
N GLY A 162 -15.44 -9.93 13.20
CA GLY A 162 -16.19 -11.11 12.81
C GLY A 162 -16.87 -11.01 11.45
N LEU A 163 -16.41 -10.10 10.56
CA LEU A 163 -17.00 -9.96 9.23
C LEU A 163 -16.48 -11.02 8.24
N GLY A 164 -15.40 -11.72 8.57
CA GLY A 164 -14.72 -12.61 7.64
C GLY A 164 -14.03 -11.85 6.50
N TYR A 165 -13.33 -12.58 5.63
CA TYR A 165 -12.58 -11.96 4.53
C TYR A 165 -13.50 -11.35 3.46
N ASP A 166 -14.59 -12.03 3.11
CA ASP A 166 -15.60 -11.58 2.15
C ASP A 166 -16.35 -10.33 2.66
N GLY A 167 -16.80 -10.34 3.92
CA GLY A 167 -17.45 -9.18 4.54
C GLY A 167 -16.51 -7.99 4.66
N GLY A 168 -15.24 -8.20 5.00
CA GLY A 168 -14.21 -7.17 5.01
C GLY A 168 -13.97 -6.59 3.61
N ALA A 169 -13.90 -7.44 2.58
CA ALA A 169 -13.76 -7.00 1.19
C ALA A 169 -14.94 -6.14 0.73
N VAL A 170 -16.16 -6.53 1.07
CA VAL A 170 -17.38 -5.74 0.79
C VAL A 170 -17.33 -4.40 1.52
N LEU A 171 -16.99 -4.39 2.81
CA LEU A 171 -16.91 -3.15 3.61
C LEU A 171 -15.93 -2.15 2.99
N PHE A 172 -14.67 -2.55 2.76
CA PHE A 172 -13.66 -1.66 2.21
C PHE A 172 -13.94 -1.30 0.75
N GLY A 173 -14.51 -2.22 -0.03
CA GLY A 173 -14.97 -1.95 -1.39
C GLY A 173 -16.07 -0.88 -1.44
N VAL A 174 -17.06 -0.95 -0.57
CA VAL A 174 -18.12 0.08 -0.45
C VAL A 174 -17.53 1.41 -0.01
N MET A 175 -16.61 1.43 0.96
CA MET A 175 -15.95 2.67 1.39
C MET A 175 -15.19 3.33 0.23
N LEU A 176 -14.46 2.56 -0.58
CA LEU A 176 -13.78 3.07 -1.78
C LEU A 176 -14.77 3.56 -2.84
N ALA A 177 -15.90 2.88 -3.04
CA ALA A 177 -16.96 3.33 -3.94
C ALA A 177 -17.56 4.68 -3.47
N VAL A 178 -17.78 4.84 -2.17
CA VAL A 178 -18.23 6.12 -1.58
C VAL A 178 -17.21 7.22 -1.83
N LEU A 179 -15.91 6.96 -1.65
CA LEU A 179 -14.87 7.95 -1.98
C LEU A 179 -14.86 8.31 -3.47
N ALA A 180 -15.03 7.32 -4.36
CA ALA A 180 -15.14 7.58 -5.79
C ALA A 180 -16.36 8.46 -6.13
N VAL A 181 -17.53 8.18 -5.54
CA VAL A 181 -18.72 9.03 -5.70
C VAL A 181 -18.47 10.44 -5.16
N THR A 182 -17.82 10.54 -3.99
CA THR A 182 -17.46 11.83 -3.36
C THR A 182 -16.54 12.64 -4.28
N TYR A 183 -15.58 12.01 -4.91
CA TYR A 183 -14.68 12.65 -5.88
C TYR A 183 -15.43 13.30 -7.04
N TYR A 184 -16.43 12.62 -7.61
CA TYR A 184 -17.20 13.15 -8.76
C TYR A 184 -18.34 14.09 -8.37
N ARG A 185 -18.83 14.05 -7.14
CA ARG A 185 -20.05 14.76 -6.73
C ARG A 185 -19.82 15.91 -5.76
N THR A 186 -18.61 16.06 -5.21
CA THR A 186 -18.33 17.08 -4.18
C THR A 186 -17.09 17.90 -4.50
N LYS A 187 -16.86 18.94 -3.69
CA LYS A 187 -15.67 19.80 -3.76
C LYS A 187 -14.65 19.48 -2.65
N VAL A 188 -14.70 18.28 -2.08
CA VAL A 188 -13.71 17.84 -1.08
C VAL A 188 -12.33 17.82 -1.72
N SER A 189 -11.31 18.22 -0.97
CA SER A 189 -9.93 18.24 -1.44
C SER A 189 -9.51 16.90 -2.05
N HIS A 190 -9.03 16.91 -3.28
CA HIS A 190 -8.55 15.73 -3.98
C HIS A 190 -7.37 15.06 -3.24
N THR A 191 -6.52 15.86 -2.58
CA THR A 191 -5.44 15.33 -1.73
C THR A 191 -5.97 14.50 -0.55
N VAL A 192 -7.06 14.97 0.09
CA VAL A 192 -7.70 14.23 1.19
C VAL A 192 -8.32 12.94 0.67
N LEU A 193 -9.02 13.00 -0.45
CA LEU A 193 -9.63 11.82 -1.09
C LEU A 193 -8.56 10.82 -1.56
N PHE A 194 -7.44 11.30 -2.10
CA PHE A 194 -6.31 10.46 -2.46
C PHE A 194 -5.78 9.67 -1.26
N TRP A 195 -5.46 10.36 -0.15
CA TRP A 195 -4.95 9.67 1.05
C TRP A 195 -5.97 8.73 1.67
N ALA A 196 -7.26 9.13 1.71
CA ALA A 196 -8.32 8.24 2.18
C ALA A 196 -8.43 6.96 1.33
N ALA A 197 -8.45 7.10 0.00
CA ALA A 197 -8.47 5.95 -0.90
C ALA A 197 -7.18 5.12 -0.80
N PHE A 198 -6.02 5.79 -0.71
CA PHE A 198 -4.72 5.13 -0.60
C PHE A 198 -4.62 4.28 0.67
N ILE A 199 -5.11 4.79 1.80
CA ILE A 199 -5.18 4.07 3.07
C ILE A 199 -6.15 2.89 2.97
N LEU A 200 -7.36 3.09 2.40
CA LEU A 200 -8.41 2.06 2.33
C LEU A 200 -8.12 0.94 1.33
N THR A 201 -7.34 1.18 0.28
CA THR A 201 -6.93 0.11 -0.64
C THR A 201 -6.07 -0.95 0.04
N ARG A 202 -5.40 -0.62 1.15
CA ARG A 202 -4.52 -1.58 1.82
C ARG A 202 -5.29 -2.64 2.63
N PRO A 203 -6.25 -2.29 3.52
CA PRO A 203 -7.06 -3.30 4.19
C PRO A 203 -7.91 -4.10 3.19
N LEU A 204 -8.39 -3.48 2.09
CA LEU A 204 -9.04 -4.24 1.01
C LEU A 204 -8.09 -5.30 0.45
N GLY A 205 -6.84 -4.93 0.13
CA GLY A 205 -5.85 -5.87 -0.39
C GLY A 205 -5.49 -6.98 0.60
N ALA A 206 -5.45 -6.68 1.91
CA ALA A 206 -5.21 -7.66 2.97
C ALA A 206 -6.31 -8.71 3.00
N VAL A 207 -7.57 -8.29 3.17
CA VAL A 207 -8.70 -9.23 3.24
C VAL A 207 -8.90 -10.02 1.94
N VAL A 208 -8.61 -9.43 0.77
CA VAL A 208 -8.65 -10.14 -0.52
C VAL A 208 -7.49 -11.14 -0.61
N GLY A 209 -6.29 -10.80 -0.15
CA GLY A 209 -5.14 -11.69 -0.10
C GLY A 209 -5.43 -12.90 0.78
N ASP A 210 -5.92 -12.66 1.98
CA ASP A 210 -6.35 -13.70 2.91
C ASP A 210 -7.49 -14.56 2.36
N PHE A 211 -8.48 -13.95 1.71
CA PHE A 211 -9.53 -14.69 1.03
C PHE A 211 -8.98 -15.66 -0.03
N LEU A 212 -7.92 -15.27 -0.74
CA LEU A 212 -7.31 -16.14 -1.74
C LEU A 212 -6.55 -17.31 -1.11
N ASP A 213 -5.78 -17.10 -0.02
CA ASP A 213 -4.78 -18.08 0.43
C ASP A 213 -5.10 -18.80 1.74
N LYS A 214 -6.02 -18.27 2.55
CA LYS A 214 -6.40 -18.92 3.82
C LYS A 214 -7.24 -20.17 3.57
N PRO A 215 -7.23 -21.13 4.54
CA PRO A 215 -8.01 -22.36 4.43
C PRO A 215 -9.51 -22.12 4.26
N ILE A 216 -10.18 -23.05 3.56
CA ILE A 216 -11.65 -23.01 3.38
C ILE A 216 -12.37 -23.02 4.73
N SER A 217 -11.82 -23.70 5.74
CA SER A 217 -12.36 -23.69 7.12
C SER A 217 -12.41 -22.29 7.75
N ASN A 218 -11.58 -21.38 7.26
CA ASN A 218 -11.50 -19.99 7.72
C ASN A 218 -12.17 -19.00 6.75
N GLY A 219 -12.92 -19.50 5.77
CA GLY A 219 -13.60 -18.68 4.76
C GLY A 219 -12.75 -18.29 3.56
N GLY A 220 -11.54 -18.83 3.41
CA GLY A 220 -10.67 -18.58 2.25
C GLY A 220 -10.86 -19.60 1.13
N LEU A 221 -10.14 -19.42 0.02
CA LEU A 221 -10.14 -20.31 -1.16
C LEU A 221 -9.02 -21.36 -1.14
N ALA A 222 -8.13 -21.32 -0.15
CA ALA A 222 -6.98 -22.22 0.00
C ALA A 222 -6.07 -22.28 -1.24
N LEU A 223 -5.94 -21.18 -1.99
CA LEU A 223 -5.00 -21.11 -3.12
C LEU A 223 -3.57 -21.12 -2.59
N SER A 224 -2.65 -21.71 -3.37
CA SER A 224 -1.23 -21.62 -3.04
C SER A 224 -0.75 -20.15 -3.03
N ARG A 225 -0.16 -19.71 -1.93
CA ARG A 225 0.43 -18.37 -1.77
C ARG A 225 1.43 -18.05 -2.89
N TYR A 226 2.23 -19.04 -3.30
CA TYR A 226 3.17 -18.87 -4.41
C TYR A 226 2.45 -18.63 -5.73
N THR A 227 1.42 -19.42 -6.05
CA THR A 227 0.64 -19.27 -7.29
C THR A 227 -0.10 -17.94 -7.29
N ALA A 228 -0.75 -17.58 -6.19
CA ALA A 228 -1.45 -16.30 -6.06
C ALA A 228 -0.47 -15.13 -6.24
N SER A 229 0.67 -15.15 -5.55
CA SER A 229 1.69 -14.08 -5.65
C SER A 229 2.28 -13.96 -7.05
N VAL A 230 2.62 -15.06 -7.71
CA VAL A 230 3.15 -15.04 -9.09
C VAL A 230 2.11 -14.52 -10.07
N SER A 231 0.85 -14.93 -9.94
CA SER A 231 -0.24 -14.46 -10.79
C SER A 231 -0.48 -12.96 -10.63
N LEU A 232 -0.53 -12.47 -9.38
CA LEU A 232 -0.70 -11.05 -9.07
C LEU A 232 0.48 -10.23 -9.60
N LEU A 233 1.71 -10.69 -9.39
CA LEU A 233 2.92 -10.05 -9.89
C LEU A 233 2.91 -9.97 -11.41
N SER A 234 2.51 -11.05 -12.10
CA SER A 234 2.41 -11.10 -13.55
C SER A 234 1.37 -10.10 -14.08
N LEU A 235 0.21 -9.99 -13.43
CA LEU A 235 -0.82 -9.01 -13.77
C LEU A 235 -0.35 -7.56 -13.55
N ILE A 236 0.35 -7.30 -12.45
CA ILE A 236 0.92 -5.97 -12.17
C ILE A 236 1.89 -5.57 -13.29
N PHE A 237 2.83 -6.44 -13.65
CA PHE A 237 3.77 -6.14 -14.73
C PHE A 237 3.07 -6.02 -16.09
N LEU A 238 2.09 -6.86 -16.37
CA LEU A 238 1.27 -6.73 -17.58
C LEU A 238 0.65 -5.33 -17.66
N PHE A 239 0.02 -4.84 -16.59
CA PHE A 239 -0.59 -3.50 -16.57
C PHE A 239 0.45 -2.38 -16.63
N ILE A 240 1.62 -2.54 -16.02
CA ILE A 240 2.71 -1.57 -16.13
C ILE A 240 3.20 -1.42 -17.58
N PHE A 241 3.26 -2.51 -18.34
CA PHE A 241 3.79 -2.49 -19.70
C PHE A 241 2.72 -2.19 -20.76
N VAL A 242 1.47 -2.60 -20.54
CA VAL A 242 0.37 -2.37 -21.50
C VAL A 242 -0.17 -0.95 -21.41
N PHE A 243 -0.27 -0.39 -20.21
CA PHE A 243 -0.83 0.95 -20.04
C PHE A 243 0.25 2.02 -19.92
N SER A 244 -0.05 3.20 -20.47
CA SER A 244 0.87 4.35 -20.36
C SER A 244 0.86 4.92 -18.95
N HIS A 245 2.03 5.06 -18.35
CA HIS A 245 2.22 5.68 -17.04
C HIS A 245 2.97 7.00 -17.18
N LYS A 246 2.35 8.09 -16.74
CA LYS A 246 2.94 9.42 -16.71
C LYS A 246 3.24 9.82 -15.26
N ALA A 247 4.20 10.72 -15.09
CA ALA A 247 4.41 11.38 -13.81
C ALA A 247 3.25 12.33 -13.50
N ALA A 248 2.86 12.45 -12.23
CA ALA A 248 1.84 13.39 -11.80
C ALA A 248 2.30 14.84 -12.10
N THR A 249 1.44 15.60 -12.78
CA THR A 249 1.70 16.99 -13.18
C THR A 249 0.86 17.99 -12.40
N GLU A 250 -0.28 17.56 -11.90
CA GLU A 250 -1.28 18.37 -11.20
C GLU A 250 -1.72 17.71 -9.91
N SER A 251 -2.18 18.52 -8.93
CA SER A 251 -2.79 18.03 -7.70
C SER A 251 -4.17 17.43 -8.02
N HIS A 252 -4.30 16.17 -7.82
CA HIS A 252 -5.59 15.47 -7.85
C HIS A 252 -6.30 15.58 -6.53
#